data_a956a87306aa51f531b9bf0575155537
#
_entry.id   a956a87306aa51f531b9bf0575155537
#
_cell.length_a   1.000
_cell.length_b   1.000
_cell.length_c   1.000
_cell.angle_alpha   90.00
_cell.angle_beta   90.00
_cell.angle_gamma   90.00
#
_symmetry.space_group_name_H-M   'P 1'
#
loop_
_entity.id
_entity.type
_entity.pdbx_description
1 polymer ?
#
loop_
_entity_poly.entity_id
_entity_poly.type
_entity_poly.pdbx_seq_one_letter_code
_entity_poly.pdbx_strand_id
1 'polypeptide(L)'
;NKLESQLGFTKTNGAALSYTCFRCISADGKEVGPVVPIPEFLDYEELLKQNRIATLTTMIDTEKTGPVRMTLAPRDDFILWLSIAKQGLPVMGIIQDLARYRLMPGSVSSSKIWSARKVWTLFRQSQNMSRTEALYYYAQYAVRSTYKHLVYYRVSR
;
A
#
# COMPACT_ATOMS: atom_id res chain seq x y z
N ASN A 1 -13.30 -2.60 -17.32
CA ASN A 1 -11.90 -3.04 -17.31
C ASN A 1 -11.09 -2.19 -16.32
N LYS A 2 -10.30 -2.83 -15.42
CA LYS A 2 -9.51 -2.13 -14.39
C LYS A 2 -8.61 -1.03 -14.98
N LEU A 3 -7.85 -1.36 -16.01
CA LEU A 3 -6.87 -0.43 -16.59
C LEU A 3 -7.55 0.79 -17.23
N GLU A 4 -8.62 0.59 -17.94
CA GLU A 4 -9.39 1.65 -18.58
C GLU A 4 -10.01 2.60 -17.55
N SER A 5 -10.71 2.06 -16.54
CA SER A 5 -11.32 2.85 -15.47
C SER A 5 -10.26 3.61 -14.68
N GLN A 6 -9.14 2.97 -14.36
CA GLN A 6 -8.07 3.57 -13.58
C GLN A 6 -7.32 4.63 -14.38
N LEU A 7 -7.06 4.42 -15.67
CA LEU A 7 -6.43 5.40 -16.55
C LEU A 7 -7.33 6.64 -16.72
N GLY A 8 -8.63 6.42 -16.98
CA GLY A 8 -9.60 7.52 -17.07
C GLY A 8 -9.61 8.36 -15.80
N PHE A 9 -9.74 7.71 -14.63
CA PHE A 9 -9.70 8.39 -13.34
C PHE A 9 -8.39 9.18 -13.12
N THR A 10 -7.24 8.54 -13.38
CA THR A 10 -5.91 9.17 -13.19
C THR A 10 -5.78 10.44 -14.01
N LYS A 11 -6.18 10.41 -15.27
CA LYS A 11 -6.14 11.58 -16.18
C LYS A 11 -7.13 12.67 -15.74
N THR A 12 -8.38 12.30 -15.45
CA THR A 12 -9.44 13.29 -15.12
C THR A 12 -9.15 14.00 -13.80
N ASN A 13 -8.63 13.28 -12.80
CA ASN A 13 -8.40 13.82 -11.46
C ASN A 13 -6.95 14.30 -11.23
N GLY A 14 -6.09 14.16 -12.22
CA GLY A 14 -4.72 14.61 -12.10
C GLY A 14 -3.87 13.83 -11.10
N ALA A 15 -4.21 12.55 -10.80
CA ALA A 15 -3.44 11.74 -9.87
C ALA A 15 -2.02 11.47 -10.39
N ALA A 16 -1.01 11.55 -9.53
CA ALA A 16 0.34 11.08 -9.83
C ALA A 16 0.50 9.58 -9.53
N LEU A 17 -0.22 9.11 -8.51
CA LEU A 17 -0.40 7.71 -8.20
C LEU A 17 -1.87 7.46 -7.91
N SER A 18 -2.47 6.51 -8.61
CA SER A 18 -3.80 6.01 -8.29
C SER A 18 -3.76 4.56 -7.82
N TYR A 19 -4.72 4.16 -6.97
CA TYR A 19 -4.86 2.80 -6.44
C TYR A 19 -6.33 2.48 -6.21
N THR A 20 -6.66 1.18 -6.09
CA THR A 20 -8.06 0.73 -6.03
C THR A 20 -8.33 -0.13 -4.79
N CYS A 21 -9.61 -0.30 -4.44
CA CYS A 21 -10.00 -1.37 -3.54
C CYS A 21 -9.66 -2.74 -4.15
N PHE A 22 -9.56 -3.74 -3.29
CA PHE A 22 -9.30 -5.12 -3.68
C PHE A 22 -9.90 -6.10 -2.68
N ARG A 23 -9.95 -7.37 -3.04
CA ARG A 23 -10.27 -8.47 -2.14
C ARG A 23 -9.14 -9.46 -2.07
N CYS A 24 -8.96 -10.09 -0.91
CA CYS A 24 -8.12 -11.27 -0.80
C CYS A 24 -8.86 -12.48 -1.36
N ILE A 25 -8.12 -13.38 -2.01
CA ILE A 25 -8.63 -14.68 -2.48
C ILE A 25 -7.74 -15.80 -1.96
N SER A 26 -8.32 -17.00 -1.82
CA SER A 26 -7.57 -18.21 -1.46
C SER A 26 -6.52 -18.59 -2.53
N ALA A 27 -5.62 -19.48 -2.17
CA ALA A 27 -4.56 -19.95 -3.08
C ALA A 27 -5.12 -20.55 -4.38
N ASP A 28 -6.23 -21.29 -4.29
CA ASP A 28 -6.94 -21.89 -5.42
C ASP A 28 -7.93 -20.93 -6.12
N GLY A 29 -8.15 -19.73 -5.54
CA GLY A 29 -9.02 -18.68 -6.07
C GLY A 29 -10.52 -18.90 -5.85
N LYS A 30 -10.92 -19.94 -5.13
CA LYS A 30 -12.35 -20.28 -4.93
C LYS A 30 -13.02 -19.44 -3.87
N GLU A 31 -12.29 -19.07 -2.81
CA GLU A 31 -12.82 -18.28 -1.72
C GLU A 31 -12.41 -16.81 -1.88
N VAL A 32 -13.34 -15.91 -1.59
CA VAL A 32 -13.16 -14.46 -1.75
C VAL A 32 -13.49 -13.77 -0.43
N GLY A 33 -12.54 -13.04 0.09
CA GLY A 33 -12.69 -12.26 1.32
C GLY A 33 -13.47 -10.96 1.13
N PRO A 34 -13.65 -10.18 2.21
CA PRO A 34 -14.29 -8.87 2.14
C PRO A 34 -13.47 -7.86 1.32
N VAL A 35 -14.13 -6.80 0.87
CA VAL A 35 -13.44 -5.67 0.23
C VAL A 35 -12.51 -5.02 1.25
N VAL A 36 -11.24 -4.83 0.88
CA VAL A 36 -10.31 -4.02 1.66
C VAL A 36 -10.56 -2.56 1.32
N PRO A 37 -11.10 -1.77 2.28
CA PRO A 37 -11.41 -0.38 2.03
C PRO A 37 -10.13 0.45 1.96
N ILE A 38 -10.18 1.48 1.13
CA ILE A 38 -9.10 2.45 0.96
C ILE A 38 -9.64 3.87 1.12
N PRO A 39 -8.84 4.85 1.52
CA PRO A 39 -9.22 6.26 1.46
C PRO A 39 -9.13 6.80 0.03
N GLU A 40 -9.89 7.85 -0.25
CA GLU A 40 -9.85 8.55 -1.54
C GLU A 40 -8.55 9.34 -1.73
N PHE A 41 -7.93 9.79 -0.65
CA PHE A 41 -6.68 10.53 -0.66
C PHE A 41 -5.72 9.97 0.38
N LEU A 42 -4.44 9.96 0.05
CA LEU A 42 -3.38 9.66 0.99
C LEU A 42 -2.27 10.71 0.86
N ASP A 43 -1.94 11.31 1.98
CA ASP A 43 -0.73 12.10 2.12
C ASP A 43 0.42 11.27 2.70
N TYR A 44 1.56 11.91 2.84
CA TYR A 44 2.77 11.29 3.38
C TYR A 44 2.58 10.79 4.82
N GLU A 45 1.91 11.58 5.67
CA GLU A 45 1.72 11.22 7.08
C GLU A 45 0.77 10.04 7.26
N GLU A 46 -0.33 9.98 6.53
CA GLU A 46 -1.26 8.84 6.58
C GLU A 46 -0.62 7.55 6.04
N LEU A 47 0.25 7.67 5.04
CA LEU A 47 1.05 6.52 4.58
C LEU A 47 2.04 6.03 5.65
N LEU A 48 2.69 6.92 6.38
CA LEU A 48 3.56 6.52 7.51
C LEU A 48 2.80 5.74 8.58
N LYS A 49 1.56 6.14 8.86
CA LYS A 49 0.71 5.47 9.86
C LYS A 49 0.20 4.10 9.38
N GLN A 50 0.07 3.90 8.06
CA GLN A 50 -0.32 2.60 7.48
C GLN A 50 -0.08 2.55 5.98
N ASN A 51 0.58 1.51 5.47
CA ASN A 51 0.57 1.23 4.03
C ASN A 51 -0.82 0.72 3.60
N ARG A 52 -1.60 1.60 2.96
CA ARG A 52 -2.93 1.32 2.42
C ARG A 52 -2.90 0.85 0.97
N ILE A 53 -1.80 1.02 0.30
CA ILE A 53 -1.63 0.77 -1.13
C ILE A 53 -1.11 -0.65 -1.32
N ALA A 54 -1.83 -1.46 -2.06
CA ALA A 54 -1.34 -2.76 -2.52
C ALA A 54 -0.78 -2.62 -3.94
N THR A 55 0.44 -3.08 -4.18
CA THR A 55 1.18 -2.89 -5.44
C THR A 55 0.37 -3.30 -6.67
N LEU A 56 -0.38 -4.41 -6.60
CA LEU A 56 -1.23 -4.88 -7.71
C LEU A 56 -2.40 -3.92 -8.06
N THR A 57 -2.68 -2.94 -7.21
CA THR A 57 -3.77 -1.98 -7.42
C THR A 57 -3.30 -0.66 -8.01
N THR A 58 -1.99 -0.44 -8.13
CA THR A 58 -1.43 0.86 -8.46
C THR A 58 -1.34 1.13 -9.95
N MET A 59 -1.42 2.42 -10.28
CA MET A 59 -1.03 3.01 -11.55
C MET A 59 -0.31 4.33 -11.26
N ILE A 60 0.82 4.56 -11.93
CA ILE A 60 1.67 5.75 -11.75
C ILE A 60 1.69 6.54 -13.05
N ASP A 61 1.49 7.84 -12.94
CA ASP A 61 1.68 8.78 -14.04
C ASP A 61 3.14 9.25 -14.04
N THR A 62 3.93 8.70 -14.96
CA THR A 62 5.36 9.00 -15.07
C THR A 62 5.67 10.38 -15.64
N GLU A 63 4.70 11.06 -16.26
CA GLU A 63 4.86 12.47 -16.65
C GLU A 63 4.92 13.38 -15.41
N LYS A 64 4.23 12.98 -14.32
CA LYS A 64 4.22 13.73 -13.06
C LYS A 64 5.32 13.33 -12.09
N THR A 65 5.57 12.03 -11.96
CA THR A 65 6.56 11.51 -11.01
C THR A 65 7.98 11.48 -11.57
N GLY A 66 8.15 11.61 -12.89
CA GLY A 66 9.37 11.22 -13.58
C GLY A 66 9.56 9.70 -13.60
N PRO A 67 10.71 9.22 -14.07
CA PRO A 67 11.02 7.79 -14.08
C PRO A 67 11.07 7.22 -12.66
N VAL A 68 10.23 6.23 -12.38
CA VAL A 68 10.20 5.56 -11.07
C VAL A 68 10.94 4.23 -11.13
N ARG A 69 11.70 3.92 -10.08
CA ARG A 69 12.38 2.64 -9.91
C ARG A 69 12.17 2.13 -8.50
N MET A 70 11.78 0.87 -8.38
CA MET A 70 11.84 0.18 -7.10
C MET A 70 13.29 -0.21 -6.80
N THR A 71 13.68 -0.10 -5.54
CA THR A 71 14.99 -0.51 -5.06
C THR A 71 14.93 -1.99 -4.68
N LEU A 72 16.10 -2.64 -4.50
CA LEU A 72 16.13 -4.01 -3.96
C LEU A 72 15.97 -4.04 -2.42
N ALA A 73 15.53 -2.95 -1.83
CA ALA A 73 15.32 -2.85 -0.39
C ALA A 73 14.03 -3.57 0.03
N PRO A 74 13.98 -4.09 1.26
CA PRO A 74 12.76 -4.63 1.81
C PRO A 74 11.65 -3.56 1.85
N ARG A 75 10.45 -3.86 1.33
CA ARG A 75 9.30 -2.93 1.17
C ARG A 75 9.59 -1.78 0.20
N ASP A 76 10.27 -2.08 -0.86
CA ASP A 76 10.60 -1.16 -1.96
C ASP A 76 9.36 -0.46 -2.52
N ASP A 77 8.23 -1.16 -2.65
CA ASP A 77 6.95 -0.60 -3.02
C ASP A 77 6.52 0.53 -2.04
N PHE A 78 6.58 0.26 -0.74
CA PHE A 78 6.19 1.25 0.26
C PHE A 78 7.14 2.47 0.29
N ILE A 79 8.44 2.26 0.10
CA ILE A 79 9.41 3.34 -0.04
C ILE A 79 9.06 4.24 -1.23
N LEU A 80 8.68 3.63 -2.36
CA LEU A 80 8.28 4.37 -3.56
C LEU A 80 7.01 5.19 -3.32
N TRP A 81 5.98 4.62 -2.67
CA TRP A 81 4.76 5.37 -2.35
C TRP A 81 5.03 6.57 -1.44
N LEU A 82 5.86 6.37 -0.42
CA LEU A 82 6.29 7.44 0.47
C LEU A 82 7.08 8.53 -0.28
N SER A 83 7.94 8.15 -1.24
CA SER A 83 8.72 9.12 -2.01
C SER A 83 7.84 9.99 -2.90
N ILE A 84 6.79 9.43 -3.51
CA ILE A 84 5.83 10.17 -4.33
C ILE A 84 5.00 11.11 -3.45
N ALA A 85 4.45 10.62 -2.34
CA ALA A 85 3.66 11.44 -1.43
C ALA A 85 4.48 12.55 -0.76
N LYS A 86 5.75 12.31 -0.44
CA LYS A 86 6.66 13.30 0.16
C LYS A 86 6.95 14.50 -0.75
N GLN A 87 6.81 14.32 -2.06
CA GLN A 87 6.91 15.40 -3.04
C GLN A 87 5.63 16.25 -3.13
N GLY A 88 4.60 15.94 -2.35
CA GLY A 88 3.30 16.60 -2.43
C GLY A 88 2.47 16.23 -3.66
N LEU A 89 2.86 15.18 -4.37
CA LEU A 89 2.15 14.71 -5.55
C LEU A 89 0.84 14.01 -5.16
N PRO A 90 -0.26 14.18 -5.95
CA PRO A 90 -1.56 13.60 -5.63
C PRO A 90 -1.56 12.07 -5.64
N VAL A 91 -1.81 11.44 -4.48
CA VAL A 91 -2.00 9.99 -4.31
C VAL A 91 -3.46 9.72 -4.04
N MET A 92 -4.17 9.11 -5.01
CA MET A 92 -5.63 9.06 -5.04
C MET A 92 -6.18 7.64 -5.14
N GLY A 93 -7.21 7.35 -4.33
CA GLY A 93 -7.89 6.08 -4.28
C GLY A 93 -9.18 6.04 -5.10
N ILE A 94 -9.38 4.99 -5.85
CA ILE A 94 -10.62 4.70 -6.57
C ILE A 94 -11.42 3.70 -5.72
N ILE A 95 -12.58 4.13 -5.19
CA ILE A 95 -13.42 3.30 -4.32
C ILE A 95 -14.19 2.27 -5.16
N GLN A 96 -13.46 1.46 -5.89
CA GLN A 96 -13.98 0.35 -6.69
C GLN A 96 -13.14 -0.90 -6.46
N ASP A 97 -13.80 -2.05 -6.36
CA ASP A 97 -13.17 -3.38 -6.17
C ASP A 97 -12.67 -3.93 -7.51
N LEU A 98 -11.47 -3.52 -7.91
CA LEU A 98 -10.91 -3.83 -9.23
C LEU A 98 -9.75 -4.83 -9.22
N ALA A 99 -9.37 -5.37 -8.05
CA ALA A 99 -8.22 -6.27 -7.96
C ALA A 99 -8.44 -7.45 -7.00
N ARG A 100 -7.68 -8.52 -7.22
CA ARG A 100 -7.72 -9.74 -6.40
C ARG A 100 -6.31 -10.06 -5.88
N TYR A 101 -6.16 -10.03 -4.56
CA TYR A 101 -4.90 -10.32 -3.88
C TYR A 101 -4.88 -11.78 -3.40
N ARG A 102 -4.08 -12.61 -4.06
CA ARG A 102 -3.99 -14.05 -3.73
C ARG A 102 -3.13 -14.27 -2.49
N LEU A 103 -3.71 -14.92 -1.48
CA LEU A 103 -3.00 -15.31 -0.27
C LEU A 103 -2.32 -16.66 -0.50
N MET A 104 -0.98 -16.65 -0.51
CA MET A 104 -0.17 -17.87 -0.67
C MET A 104 0.52 -18.23 0.65
N PRO A 105 0.44 -19.48 1.11
CA PRO A 105 1.26 -19.95 2.22
C PRO A 105 2.75 -19.77 1.90
N GLY A 106 3.54 -19.33 2.90
CA GLY A 106 4.99 -19.12 2.72
C GLY A 106 5.39 -17.87 1.91
N SER A 107 4.44 -17.00 1.56
CA SER A 107 4.77 -15.74 0.88
C SER A 107 5.66 -14.82 1.72
N VAL A 108 6.44 -13.95 1.07
CA VAL A 108 7.36 -12.98 1.71
C VAL A 108 6.66 -12.12 2.77
N SER A 109 5.35 -11.87 2.62
CA SER A 109 4.53 -11.09 3.54
C SER A 109 3.98 -11.89 4.73
N SER A 110 4.20 -13.20 4.80
CA SER A 110 3.61 -14.08 5.83
C SER A 110 4.25 -13.94 7.22
N SER A 111 5.53 -13.55 7.32
CA SER A 111 6.25 -13.38 8.59
C SER A 111 6.02 -12.01 9.22
N LYS A 112 5.22 -11.96 10.30
CA LYS A 112 4.87 -10.71 11.01
C LYS A 112 6.08 -10.05 11.68
N ILE A 113 6.96 -10.83 12.33
CA ILE A 113 8.14 -10.30 13.05
C ILE A 113 9.14 -9.70 12.06
N TRP A 114 9.38 -10.37 10.96
CA TRP A 114 10.27 -9.89 9.91
C TRP A 114 9.72 -8.63 9.23
N SER A 115 8.42 -8.56 9.04
CA SER A 115 7.71 -7.38 8.55
C SER A 115 7.85 -6.18 9.48
N ALA A 116 7.78 -6.40 10.79
CA ALA A 116 7.92 -5.36 11.79
C ALA A 116 9.32 -4.72 11.78
N ARG A 117 10.39 -5.53 11.77
CA ARG A 117 11.78 -5.04 11.66
C ARG A 117 12.01 -4.20 10.40
N LYS A 118 11.44 -4.63 9.27
CA LYS A 118 11.56 -3.89 8.00
C LYS A 118 10.91 -2.51 8.05
N VAL A 119 9.77 -2.36 8.71
CA VAL A 119 9.12 -1.05 8.88
C VAL A 119 9.95 -0.13 9.76
N TRP A 120 10.51 -0.64 10.85
CA TRP A 120 11.43 0.13 11.69
C TRP A 120 12.66 0.62 10.91
N THR A 121 13.30 -0.28 10.16
CA THR A 121 14.45 0.06 9.31
C THR A 121 14.08 1.10 8.25
N LEU A 122 12.91 0.98 7.63
CA LEU A 122 12.41 1.93 6.65
C LEU A 122 12.30 3.33 7.27
N PHE A 123 11.65 3.47 8.43
CA PHE A 123 11.49 4.78 9.08
C PHE A 123 12.84 5.39 9.48
N ARG A 124 13.76 4.59 10.00
CA ARG A 124 15.08 5.05 10.46
C ARG A 124 16.06 5.35 9.32
N GLN A 125 16.11 4.51 8.30
CA GLN A 125 17.12 4.59 7.25
C GLN A 125 16.61 5.25 5.97
N SER A 126 15.41 4.89 5.51
CA SER A 126 14.88 5.44 4.27
C SER A 126 14.23 6.81 4.47
N GLN A 127 13.57 7.05 5.62
CA GLN A 127 12.92 8.33 5.91
C GLN A 127 13.75 9.25 6.79
N ASN A 128 14.92 8.82 7.28
CA ASN A 128 15.83 9.58 8.16
C ASN A 128 15.17 10.14 9.43
N MET A 129 14.16 9.45 9.95
CA MET A 129 13.44 9.89 11.16
C MET A 129 14.29 9.78 12.41
N SER A 130 14.10 10.67 13.38
CA SER A 130 14.60 10.51 14.74
C SER A 130 14.03 9.24 15.39
N ARG A 131 14.63 8.76 16.50
CA ARG A 131 14.12 7.57 17.21
C ARG A 131 12.70 7.78 17.74
N THR A 132 12.39 8.97 18.23
CA THR A 132 11.07 9.33 18.77
C THR A 132 9.99 9.37 17.70
N GLU A 133 10.25 10.01 16.57
CA GLU A 133 9.35 10.03 15.42
C GLU A 133 9.12 8.62 14.85
N ALA A 134 10.21 7.86 14.65
CA ALA A 134 10.10 6.49 14.16
C ALA A 134 9.28 5.62 15.11
N LEU A 135 9.42 5.77 16.43
CA LEU A 135 8.63 5.03 17.43
C LEU A 135 7.15 5.41 17.37
N TYR A 136 6.85 6.70 17.23
CA TYR A 136 5.47 7.19 17.11
C TYR A 136 4.77 6.56 15.89
N TYR A 137 5.36 6.71 14.70
CA TYR A 137 4.76 6.16 13.47
C TYR A 137 4.75 4.62 13.46
N TYR A 138 5.76 3.99 14.05
CA TYR A 138 5.81 2.54 14.17
C TYR A 138 4.68 1.98 15.04
N ALA A 139 4.37 2.61 16.18
CA ALA A 139 3.25 2.21 17.03
C ALA A 139 1.91 2.34 16.29
N GLN A 140 1.68 3.47 15.63
CA GLN A 140 0.50 3.71 14.78
C GLN A 140 0.39 2.65 13.68
N TYR A 141 1.50 2.40 12.97
CA TYR A 141 1.55 1.41 11.90
C TYR A 141 1.22 0.00 12.40
N ALA A 142 1.78 -0.41 13.54
CA ALA A 142 1.57 -1.72 14.12
C ALA A 142 0.08 -1.94 14.48
N VAL A 143 -0.55 -0.98 15.15
CA VAL A 143 -1.96 -1.06 15.54
C VAL A 143 -2.87 -1.13 14.31
N ARG A 144 -2.74 -0.18 13.39
CA ARG A 144 -3.58 -0.09 12.20
C ARG A 144 -3.39 -1.28 11.25
N SER A 145 -2.15 -1.75 11.07
CA SER A 145 -1.86 -2.92 10.23
C SER A 145 -2.39 -4.21 10.84
N THR A 146 -2.30 -4.38 12.16
CA THR A 146 -2.86 -5.55 12.85
C THR A 146 -4.38 -5.59 12.67
N TYR A 147 -5.07 -4.47 12.88
CA TYR A 147 -6.51 -4.36 12.65
C TYR A 147 -6.88 -4.72 11.20
N LYS A 148 -6.17 -4.13 10.22
CA LYS A 148 -6.39 -4.43 8.79
C LYS A 148 -6.26 -5.93 8.50
N HIS A 149 -5.24 -6.58 9.02
CA HIS A 149 -5.04 -8.02 8.81
C HIS A 149 -6.12 -8.88 9.48
N LEU A 150 -6.53 -8.52 10.69
CA LEU A 150 -7.56 -9.26 11.42
C LEU A 150 -8.94 -9.15 10.77
N VAL A 151 -9.25 -8.04 10.15
CA VAL A 151 -10.59 -7.76 9.60
C VAL A 151 -10.67 -8.13 8.13
N TYR A 152 -9.72 -7.70 7.31
CA TYR A 152 -9.86 -7.74 5.84
C TYR A 152 -9.02 -8.81 5.14
N TYR A 153 -7.93 -9.30 5.78
CA TYR A 153 -7.09 -10.35 5.20
C TYR A 153 -7.56 -11.74 5.63
N ARG A 154 -8.88 -11.92 5.66
CA ARG A 154 -9.52 -13.21 5.93
C ARG A 154 -10.14 -13.71 4.63
N VAL A 155 -9.88 -14.96 4.35
CA VAL A 155 -10.64 -15.76 3.40
C VAL A 155 -11.32 -16.82 4.24
N SER A 156 -12.65 -16.91 4.18
CA SER A 156 -13.40 -17.96 4.89
C SER A 156 -12.89 -19.33 4.41
N ARG A 157 -12.68 -20.23 5.34
CA ARG A 157 -12.45 -21.65 5.03
C ARG A 157 -13.78 -22.32 4.79
#